data_772f2235118dc74848daa460c53aa30b
#
_entry.id   772f2235118dc74848daa460c53aa30b
#
_cell.length_a   1.000
_cell.length_b   1.000
_cell.length_c   1.000
_cell.angle_alpha   90.00
_cell.angle_beta   90.00
_cell.angle_gamma   90.00
#
_symmetry.space_group_name_H-M   'P 1'
#
loop_
_entity.id
_entity.type
_entity.pdbx_description
1 polymer ?
#
loop_
_entity_poly.entity_id
_entity_poly.type
_entity_poly.pdbx_seq_one_letter_code
_entity_poly.pdbx_strand_id
1 'polypeptide(L)'
;MSAAQLLNPKAESRRRGEALKVNISAGEGLQDVLKSNLGPTGTIKMLVDGAGAIKLTKDGNVLLREMQIQNPTAVMIARAATAQDDITGDGTTSVFLDTFKLQKEVDRELLLSVARTSLATKLNGTLAERLTPAIVDAVLAIYHPPAKPDLFMIEIMKMQHRTASDTSLIRGLALDHGARHPDMPKRVENAFILTLNVSLEYEKSEVNSGFYYSSADQREKLVESERRFVDDKLRKIVELKKEVCGNDPKKGFVIINQKGIDPLSLDVLVKNGIYALRRAKRRNMERLQLVCGGTAQNSVDDLTPDVLGWAGLVYEHQLGEEKYTFVEDVKDPKSVTLLIKGPNTHTIMQITDAVRDGLRSVYNMMVDKSVGRQQGPGPGEGEG
;
A
#
# COMPACT_ATOMS: atom_id res chain seq x y z
N MET A 1 18.61 53.09 3.47
CA MET A 1 17.76 51.90 3.25
C MET A 1 18.58 50.87 2.47
N SER A 2 18.59 49.65 2.87
CA SER A 2 19.26 48.57 2.11
C SER A 2 18.45 48.22 0.86
N ALA A 3 19.10 47.76 -0.23
CA ALA A 3 18.40 47.32 -1.43
C ALA A 3 17.30 46.26 -1.13
N ALA A 4 17.48 45.47 -0.09
CA ALA A 4 16.48 44.48 0.38
C ALA A 4 15.21 45.16 0.93
N GLN A 5 15.34 46.29 1.61
CA GLN A 5 14.20 47.05 2.15
C GLN A 5 13.41 47.79 1.08
N LEU A 6 14.06 48.09 -0.09
CA LEU A 6 13.37 48.65 -1.27
C LEU A 6 12.44 47.61 -1.92
N LEU A 7 12.82 46.33 -1.90
CA LEU A 7 12.05 45.24 -2.48
C LEU A 7 11.00 44.68 -1.51
N ASN A 8 11.32 44.65 -0.21
CA ASN A 8 10.42 44.21 0.85
C ASN A 8 10.65 45.06 2.11
N PRO A 9 9.68 45.95 2.49
CA PRO A 9 9.80 46.82 3.67
C PRO A 9 9.99 46.06 4.99
N LYS A 10 9.57 44.79 5.06
CA LYS A 10 9.73 43.92 6.22
C LYS A 10 11.01 43.07 6.17
N ALA A 11 11.86 43.25 5.18
CA ALA A 11 13.10 42.49 5.09
C ALA A 11 14.14 42.96 6.12
N GLU A 12 14.62 41.99 6.91
CA GLU A 12 15.75 42.19 7.83
C GLU A 12 17.05 41.80 7.12
N SER A 13 18.03 42.72 7.13
CA SER A 13 19.37 42.48 6.57
C SER A 13 20.33 42.30 7.73
N ARG A 14 20.99 41.13 7.81
CA ARG A 14 21.99 40.80 8.82
C ARG A 14 23.38 40.74 8.19
N ARG A 15 24.41 41.24 8.89
CA ARG A 15 25.80 41.20 8.40
C ARG A 15 26.47 39.88 8.79
N ARG A 16 27.59 39.56 8.09
CA ARG A 16 28.34 38.30 8.13
C ARG A 16 28.28 37.51 9.49
N GLY A 17 28.78 38.08 10.58
CA GLY A 17 28.85 37.40 11.88
C GLY A 17 27.48 37.19 12.53
N GLU A 18 26.55 38.14 12.39
CA GLU A 18 25.19 38.00 12.89
C GLU A 18 24.36 36.99 12.06
N ALA A 19 24.54 37.05 10.72
CA ALA A 19 23.89 36.05 9.84
C ALA A 19 24.37 34.63 10.14
N LEU A 20 25.66 34.42 10.38
CA LEU A 20 26.22 33.15 10.76
C LEU A 20 25.64 32.65 12.11
N LYS A 21 25.58 33.53 13.12
CA LYS A 21 24.98 33.19 14.42
C LYS A 21 23.52 32.75 14.30
N VAL A 22 22.72 33.49 13.50
CA VAL A 22 21.30 33.12 13.26
C VAL A 22 21.20 31.77 12.57
N ASN A 23 22.07 31.49 11.61
CA ASN A 23 22.06 30.21 10.90
C ASN A 23 22.47 29.03 11.81
N ILE A 24 23.50 29.23 12.64
CA ILE A 24 23.94 28.24 13.65
C ILE A 24 22.81 27.99 14.64
N SER A 25 22.23 29.04 15.24
CA SER A 25 21.15 28.92 16.21
C SER A 25 19.91 28.22 15.61
N ALA A 26 19.62 28.44 14.33
CA ALA A 26 18.55 27.73 13.65
C ALA A 26 18.83 26.22 13.49
N GLY A 27 20.10 25.87 13.17
CA GLY A 27 20.54 24.48 13.12
C GLY A 27 20.50 23.79 14.49
N GLU A 28 20.98 24.49 15.53
CA GLU A 28 20.94 24.02 16.92
C GLU A 28 19.50 23.79 17.41
N GLY A 29 18.60 24.72 17.11
CA GLY A 29 17.18 24.57 17.47
C GLY A 29 16.53 23.36 16.82
N LEU A 30 16.86 23.09 15.54
CA LEU A 30 16.39 21.90 14.85
C LEU A 30 16.97 20.61 15.46
N GLN A 31 18.27 20.62 15.77
CA GLN A 31 18.96 19.52 16.46
C GLN A 31 18.33 19.23 17.81
N ASP A 32 18.04 20.24 18.62
CA ASP A 32 17.44 20.08 19.96
C ASP A 32 16.06 19.40 19.92
N VAL A 33 15.27 19.66 18.88
CA VAL A 33 13.99 18.99 18.69
C VAL A 33 14.19 17.54 18.27
N LEU A 34 15.13 17.25 17.36
CA LEU A 34 15.31 15.94 16.77
C LEU A 34 16.16 14.98 17.61
N LYS A 35 17.12 15.48 18.41
CA LYS A 35 18.04 14.62 19.17
C LYS A 35 17.34 13.62 20.08
N SER A 36 16.19 14.00 20.64
CA SER A 36 15.40 13.11 21.51
C SER A 36 14.62 12.04 20.76
N ASN A 37 14.63 12.05 19.43
CA ASN A 37 14.05 11.01 18.58
C ASN A 37 15.09 9.97 18.14
N LEU A 38 16.38 10.23 18.38
CA LEU A 38 17.46 9.38 17.90
C LEU A 38 17.43 8.00 18.58
N GLY A 39 17.54 6.97 17.79
CA GLY A 39 17.72 5.58 18.21
C GLY A 39 16.45 4.92 18.79
N PRO A 40 16.58 3.65 19.24
CA PRO A 40 15.45 2.85 19.70
C PRO A 40 14.82 3.36 21.01
N THR A 41 15.59 4.08 21.83
CA THR A 41 15.12 4.70 23.09
C THR A 41 14.53 6.10 22.91
N GLY A 42 14.48 6.60 21.67
CA GLY A 42 13.92 7.91 21.36
C GLY A 42 12.45 8.07 21.77
N THR A 43 12.03 9.32 22.01
CA THR A 43 10.68 9.67 22.47
C THR A 43 9.72 9.86 21.31
N ILE A 44 8.45 9.50 21.53
CA ILE A 44 7.36 9.83 20.60
C ILE A 44 7.00 11.31 20.76
N LYS A 45 6.85 12.01 19.65
CA LYS A 45 6.39 13.39 19.59
C LYS A 45 4.90 13.45 19.24
N MET A 46 4.22 14.36 19.88
CA MET A 46 2.83 14.70 19.57
C MET A 46 2.81 16.07 18.88
N LEU A 47 2.31 16.12 17.68
CA LEU A 47 2.06 17.36 16.95
C LEU A 47 0.57 17.65 16.97
N VAL A 48 0.22 18.88 17.25
CA VAL A 48 -1.17 19.37 17.24
C VAL A 48 -1.22 20.52 16.27
N ASP A 49 -2.06 20.45 15.26
CA ASP A 49 -2.26 21.52 14.30
C ASP A 49 -3.22 22.60 14.83
N GLY A 50 -3.36 23.71 14.09
CA GLY A 50 -4.27 24.81 14.45
C GLY A 50 -5.75 24.43 14.44
N ALA A 51 -6.13 23.32 13.83
CA ALA A 51 -7.49 22.77 13.80
C ALA A 51 -7.73 21.76 14.93
N GLY A 52 -6.70 21.46 15.75
CA GLY A 52 -6.80 20.49 16.84
C GLY A 52 -6.56 19.03 16.41
N ALA A 53 -6.17 18.77 15.15
CA ALA A 53 -5.81 17.42 14.72
C ALA A 53 -4.47 17.01 15.36
N ILE A 54 -4.44 15.75 15.85
CA ILE A 54 -3.29 15.22 16.59
C ILE A 54 -2.54 14.22 15.68
N LYS A 55 -1.21 14.39 15.59
CA LYS A 55 -0.32 13.45 14.95
C LYS A 55 0.75 12.98 15.91
N LEU A 56 0.84 11.67 16.10
CA LEU A 56 1.85 11.04 16.94
C LEU A 56 2.92 10.43 16.03
N THR A 57 4.17 10.81 16.22
CA THR A 57 5.28 10.27 15.43
C THR A 57 6.56 10.15 16.26
N LYS A 58 7.37 9.14 15.92
CA LYS A 58 8.76 8.99 16.34
C LYS A 58 9.71 9.18 15.16
N ASP A 59 9.15 9.17 13.94
CA ASP A 59 9.89 9.33 12.70
C ASP A 59 10.29 10.79 12.48
N GLY A 60 11.58 11.01 12.21
CA GLY A 60 12.16 12.34 11.96
C GLY A 60 11.66 12.96 10.65
N ASN A 61 11.42 12.15 9.60
CA ASN A 61 10.91 12.63 8.32
C ASN A 61 9.50 13.20 8.48
N VAL A 62 8.61 12.46 9.12
CA VAL A 62 7.24 12.92 9.39
C VAL A 62 7.25 14.18 10.26
N LEU A 63 8.12 14.21 11.29
CA LEU A 63 8.25 15.37 12.16
C LEU A 63 8.67 16.63 11.37
N LEU A 64 9.69 16.53 10.53
CA LEU A 64 10.20 17.66 9.73
C LEU A 64 9.20 18.15 8.68
N ARG A 65 8.36 17.29 8.13
CA ARG A 65 7.33 17.66 7.15
C ARG A 65 6.13 18.38 7.79
N GLU A 66 5.78 18.00 9.00
CA GLU A 66 4.62 18.58 9.71
C GLU A 66 4.99 19.85 10.50
N MET A 67 6.25 20.03 10.88
CA MET A 67 6.71 21.22 11.57
C MET A 67 6.69 22.45 10.66
N GLN A 68 6.16 23.56 11.17
CA GLN A 68 6.23 24.85 10.51
C GLN A 68 7.59 25.52 10.75
N ILE A 69 8.57 25.21 9.91
CA ILE A 69 9.92 25.78 10.00
C ILE A 69 9.98 27.07 9.20
N GLN A 70 10.22 28.19 9.88
CA GLN A 70 10.25 29.53 9.25
C GLN A 70 11.66 29.94 8.77
N ASN A 71 12.70 29.50 9.47
CA ASN A 71 14.06 29.91 9.13
C ASN A 71 14.56 29.22 7.85
N PRO A 72 15.01 29.97 6.83
CA PRO A 72 15.44 29.39 5.54
C PRO A 72 16.56 28.35 5.67
N THR A 73 17.53 28.57 6.56
CA THR A 73 18.64 27.61 6.79
C THR A 73 18.13 26.31 7.39
N ALA A 74 17.25 26.40 8.40
CA ALA A 74 16.62 25.21 8.98
C ALA A 74 15.76 24.46 7.96
N VAL A 75 15.04 25.18 7.06
CA VAL A 75 14.30 24.57 5.94
C VAL A 75 15.23 23.83 4.98
N MET A 76 16.40 24.39 4.65
CA MET A 76 17.38 23.70 3.78
C MET A 76 17.90 22.41 4.43
N ILE A 77 18.23 22.46 5.72
CA ILE A 77 18.69 21.30 6.50
C ILE A 77 17.58 20.23 6.55
N ALA A 78 16.35 20.66 6.86
CA ALA A 78 15.21 19.74 6.91
C ALA A 78 14.95 19.06 5.56
N ARG A 79 15.05 19.79 4.44
CA ARG A 79 14.93 19.24 3.09
C ARG A 79 16.04 18.23 2.75
N ALA A 80 17.28 18.50 3.16
CA ALA A 80 18.37 17.55 2.98
C ALA A 80 18.12 16.25 3.78
N ALA A 81 17.68 16.38 5.04
CA ALA A 81 17.36 15.25 5.90
C ALA A 81 16.16 14.41 5.37
N THR A 82 15.09 15.05 4.89
CA THR A 82 13.96 14.36 4.29
C THR A 82 14.32 13.69 2.97
N ALA A 83 15.16 14.34 2.13
CA ALA A 83 15.65 13.73 0.90
C ALA A 83 16.53 12.50 1.16
N GLN A 84 17.33 12.51 2.22
CA GLN A 84 18.09 11.35 2.65
C GLN A 84 17.16 10.19 3.00
N ASP A 85 16.12 10.44 3.78
CA ASP A 85 15.15 9.43 4.19
C ASP A 85 14.34 8.89 2.99
N ASP A 86 13.93 9.77 2.08
CA ASP A 86 13.20 9.37 0.86
C ASP A 86 14.02 8.39 -0.01
N ILE A 87 15.35 8.48 0.03
CA ILE A 87 16.25 7.60 -0.72
C ILE A 87 16.60 6.34 0.08
N THR A 88 16.97 6.48 1.34
CA THR A 88 17.52 5.38 2.16
C THR A 88 16.51 4.69 3.05
N GLY A 89 15.37 5.33 3.34
CA GLY A 89 14.34 4.87 4.27
C GLY A 89 14.76 4.98 5.74
N ASP A 90 15.86 5.68 6.03
CA ASP A 90 16.35 5.95 7.39
C ASP A 90 17.39 7.07 7.35
N GLY A 91 17.86 7.48 8.54
CA GLY A 91 18.96 8.41 8.66
C GLY A 91 18.58 9.89 8.69
N THR A 92 17.32 10.23 8.78
CA THR A 92 16.86 11.63 8.91
C THR A 92 17.57 12.36 10.05
N THR A 93 17.73 11.68 11.19
CA THR A 93 18.41 12.21 12.39
C THR A 93 19.92 12.08 12.29
N SER A 94 20.42 11.22 11.40
CA SER A 94 21.85 10.89 11.24
C SER A 94 22.54 11.63 10.10
N VAL A 95 21.86 12.57 9.44
CA VAL A 95 22.38 13.32 8.27
C VAL A 95 23.73 14.01 8.52
N PHE A 96 24.07 14.24 9.80
CA PHE A 96 25.29 14.92 10.22
C PHE A 96 26.42 13.96 10.61
N LEU A 97 26.21 12.64 10.54
CA LEU A 97 27.22 11.67 10.91
C LEU A 97 28.00 11.17 9.70
N ASP A 98 29.33 11.19 9.76
CA ASP A 98 30.21 10.58 8.79
C ASP A 98 29.95 9.07 8.72
N THR A 99 29.33 8.63 7.62
CA THR A 99 28.98 7.21 7.43
C THR A 99 30.03 6.50 6.60
N PHE A 100 30.71 5.52 7.19
CA PHE A 100 31.55 4.59 6.45
C PHE A 100 30.70 3.52 5.80
N LYS A 101 30.82 3.38 4.49
CA LYS A 101 30.10 2.40 3.69
C LYS A 101 30.82 1.06 3.71
N LEU A 102 30.16 0.01 4.22
CA LEU A 102 30.66 -1.37 4.21
C LEU A 102 29.92 -2.18 3.16
N GLN A 103 30.67 -2.78 2.24
CA GLN A 103 30.10 -3.78 1.32
C GLN A 103 30.01 -5.13 2.01
N LYS A 104 28.84 -5.79 1.90
CA LYS A 104 28.60 -7.13 2.43
C LYS A 104 27.82 -7.97 1.42
N GLU A 105 28.05 -9.27 1.46
CA GLU A 105 27.16 -10.21 0.79
C GLU A 105 25.79 -10.19 1.44
N VAL A 106 24.75 -10.22 0.62
CA VAL A 106 23.37 -10.12 1.07
C VAL A 106 22.87 -11.52 1.39
N ASP A 107 22.72 -11.78 2.67
CA ASP A 107 22.04 -12.96 3.20
C ASP A 107 20.73 -12.56 3.93
N ARG A 108 19.90 -13.54 4.25
CA ARG A 108 18.63 -13.29 4.92
C ARG A 108 18.82 -12.74 6.33
N GLU A 109 19.86 -13.14 7.04
CA GLU A 109 20.15 -12.69 8.42
C GLU A 109 20.54 -11.20 8.44
N LEU A 110 21.34 -10.79 7.45
CA LEU A 110 21.69 -9.39 7.29
C LEU A 110 20.46 -8.53 6.98
N LEU A 111 19.58 -9.00 6.08
CA LEU A 111 18.33 -8.29 5.77
C LEU A 111 17.42 -8.17 7.01
N LEU A 112 17.31 -9.22 7.82
CA LEU A 112 16.58 -9.17 9.10
C LEU A 112 17.21 -8.18 10.07
N SER A 113 18.55 -8.11 10.16
CA SER A 113 19.24 -7.15 11.02
C SER A 113 19.01 -5.71 10.59
N VAL A 114 19.08 -5.43 9.27
CA VAL A 114 18.81 -4.10 8.69
C VAL A 114 17.35 -3.68 8.94
N ALA A 115 16.40 -4.56 8.67
CA ALA A 115 14.98 -4.29 8.89
C ALA A 115 14.68 -4.05 10.38
N ARG A 116 15.24 -4.87 11.28
CA ARG A 116 15.08 -4.72 12.73
C ARG A 116 15.61 -3.37 13.21
N THR A 117 16.78 -2.96 12.74
CA THR A 117 17.39 -1.67 13.14
C THR A 117 16.47 -0.51 12.72
N SER A 118 16.00 -0.48 11.48
CA SER A 118 15.10 0.56 10.98
C SER A 118 13.79 0.61 11.77
N LEU A 119 13.15 -0.55 12.00
CA LEU A 119 11.89 -0.62 12.74
C LEU A 119 12.03 -0.27 14.23
N ALA A 120 13.12 -0.70 14.90
CA ALA A 120 13.33 -0.47 16.31
C ALA A 120 13.51 1.01 16.65
N THR A 121 13.96 1.83 15.70
CA THR A 121 14.04 3.29 15.88
C THR A 121 12.67 3.96 15.96
N LYS A 122 11.60 3.35 15.39
CA LYS A 122 10.28 3.96 15.21
C LYS A 122 9.17 3.26 15.99
N LEU A 123 9.31 1.95 16.23
CA LEU A 123 8.34 1.12 16.92
C LEU A 123 8.89 0.59 18.24
N ASN A 124 8.02 0.06 19.09
CA ASN A 124 8.46 -0.67 20.28
C ASN A 124 9.15 -1.99 19.87
N GLY A 125 10.08 -2.46 20.70
CA GLY A 125 10.91 -3.63 20.38
C GLY A 125 10.12 -4.88 20.01
N THR A 126 9.06 -5.19 20.75
CA THR A 126 8.21 -6.38 20.52
C THR A 126 7.52 -6.35 19.14
N LEU A 127 7.00 -5.19 18.76
CA LEU A 127 6.34 -5.01 17.47
C LEU A 127 7.38 -4.99 16.33
N ALA A 128 8.53 -4.34 16.55
CA ALA A 128 9.63 -4.32 15.58
C ALA A 128 10.13 -5.73 15.27
N GLU A 129 10.37 -6.57 16.30
CA GLU A 129 10.77 -7.95 16.10
C GLU A 129 9.76 -8.77 15.32
N ARG A 130 8.48 -8.56 15.58
CA ARG A 130 7.41 -9.28 14.91
C ARG A 130 7.23 -8.88 13.44
N LEU A 131 7.43 -7.60 13.11
CA LEU A 131 7.29 -7.08 11.75
C LEU A 131 8.54 -7.32 10.89
N THR A 132 9.71 -7.48 11.50
CA THR A 132 10.98 -7.67 10.81
C THR A 132 10.92 -8.80 9.76
N PRO A 133 10.51 -10.05 10.10
CA PRO A 133 10.43 -11.11 9.10
C PRO A 133 9.38 -10.83 8.02
N ALA A 134 8.25 -10.20 8.38
CA ALA A 134 7.21 -9.87 7.41
C ALA A 134 7.69 -8.88 6.35
N ILE A 135 8.49 -7.89 6.73
CA ILE A 135 9.08 -6.91 5.81
C ILE A 135 10.10 -7.58 4.88
N VAL A 136 11.00 -8.38 5.44
CA VAL A 136 12.01 -9.08 4.63
C VAL A 136 11.36 -10.05 3.66
N ASP A 137 10.39 -10.85 4.12
CA ASP A 137 9.67 -11.79 3.27
C ASP A 137 8.83 -11.08 2.20
N ALA A 138 8.29 -9.89 2.48
CA ALA A 138 7.59 -9.07 1.49
C ALA A 138 8.51 -8.62 0.36
N VAL A 139 9.73 -8.14 0.68
CA VAL A 139 10.69 -7.70 -0.34
C VAL A 139 11.24 -8.89 -1.13
N LEU A 140 11.52 -10.01 -0.46
CA LEU A 140 11.98 -11.23 -1.13
C LEU A 140 10.92 -11.82 -2.07
N ALA A 141 9.64 -11.73 -1.72
CA ALA A 141 8.54 -12.23 -2.55
C ALA A 141 8.40 -11.47 -3.88
N ILE A 142 8.74 -10.17 -3.91
CA ILE A 142 8.69 -9.37 -5.14
C ILE A 142 10.02 -9.33 -5.91
N TYR A 143 11.09 -9.91 -5.34
CA TYR A 143 12.42 -9.90 -5.96
C TYR A 143 12.60 -11.04 -6.94
N HIS A 144 12.68 -10.71 -8.21
CA HIS A 144 12.88 -11.66 -9.31
C HIS A 144 14.10 -11.23 -10.13
N PRO A 145 15.31 -11.75 -9.82
CA PRO A 145 16.51 -11.42 -10.57
C PRO A 145 16.34 -11.73 -12.07
N PRO A 146 16.91 -10.92 -12.98
CA PRO A 146 17.85 -9.80 -12.76
C PRO A 146 17.19 -8.42 -12.50
N ALA A 147 15.85 -8.35 -12.49
CA ALA A 147 15.13 -7.09 -12.29
C ALA A 147 15.28 -6.59 -10.84
N LYS A 148 15.35 -5.25 -10.67
CA LYS A 148 15.28 -4.64 -9.34
C LYS A 148 13.87 -4.84 -8.78
N PRO A 149 13.71 -5.10 -7.46
CA PRO A 149 12.40 -5.20 -6.85
C PRO A 149 11.66 -3.87 -6.94
N ASP A 150 10.38 -3.88 -7.26
CA ASP A 150 9.55 -2.69 -7.25
C ASP A 150 8.70 -2.66 -5.97
N LEU A 151 9.03 -1.77 -5.04
CA LEU A 151 8.31 -1.62 -3.78
C LEU A 151 6.84 -1.25 -3.97
N PHE A 152 6.45 -0.74 -5.15
CA PHE A 152 5.07 -0.47 -5.49
C PHE A 152 4.21 -1.74 -5.56
N MET A 153 4.84 -2.91 -5.76
CA MET A 153 4.18 -4.22 -5.74
C MET A 153 3.82 -4.70 -4.34
N ILE A 154 4.29 -4.01 -3.28
CA ILE A 154 3.87 -4.27 -1.90
C ILE A 154 2.73 -3.31 -1.56
N GLU A 155 1.51 -3.84 -1.42
CA GLU A 155 0.36 -3.07 -0.95
C GLU A 155 0.38 -2.95 0.56
N ILE A 156 0.18 -1.75 1.07
CA ILE A 156 -0.02 -1.51 2.49
C ILE A 156 -1.51 -1.23 2.72
N MET A 157 -2.21 -2.23 3.23
CA MET A 157 -3.62 -2.11 3.59
C MET A 157 -3.76 -1.79 5.08
N LYS A 158 -4.58 -0.81 5.39
CA LYS A 158 -4.85 -0.34 6.74
C LYS A 158 -6.20 -0.87 7.21
N MET A 159 -6.24 -1.45 8.41
CA MET A 159 -7.45 -1.98 9.00
C MET A 159 -7.53 -1.59 10.47
N GLN A 160 -8.53 -0.78 10.82
CA GLN A 160 -8.75 -0.40 12.21
C GLN A 160 -9.48 -1.51 12.95
N HIS A 161 -8.72 -2.48 13.43
CA HIS A 161 -9.25 -3.64 14.14
C HIS A 161 -8.16 -4.30 14.97
N ARG A 162 -8.53 -4.79 16.16
CA ARG A 162 -7.63 -5.53 17.05
C ARG A 162 -6.40 -4.71 17.50
N THR A 163 -5.28 -5.38 17.65
CA THR A 163 -4.04 -4.80 18.13
C THR A 163 -3.02 -4.64 17.02
N ALA A 164 -2.03 -3.79 17.25
CA ALA A 164 -0.89 -3.62 16.34
C ALA A 164 -0.12 -4.94 16.10
N SER A 165 -0.13 -5.83 17.08
CA SER A 165 0.50 -7.15 17.01
C SER A 165 -0.15 -8.10 16.00
N ASP A 166 -1.39 -7.84 15.58
CA ASP A 166 -2.09 -8.65 14.58
C ASP A 166 -1.76 -8.25 13.13
N THR A 167 -0.86 -7.28 12.95
CA THR A 167 -0.29 -6.91 11.65
C THR A 167 0.42 -8.11 11.02
N SER A 168 0.13 -8.40 9.76
CA SER A 168 0.64 -9.61 9.09
C SER A 168 0.92 -9.38 7.61
N LEU A 169 1.83 -10.19 7.07
CA LEU A 169 2.06 -10.30 5.64
C LEU A 169 1.08 -11.32 5.04
N ILE A 170 0.39 -10.91 3.98
CA ILE A 170 -0.45 -11.76 3.15
C ILE A 170 0.31 -12.02 1.86
N ARG A 171 0.67 -13.28 1.61
CA ARG A 171 1.27 -13.70 0.35
C ARG A 171 0.20 -13.85 -0.71
N GLY A 172 -0.28 -12.70 -1.18
CA GLY A 172 -1.41 -12.59 -2.07
C GLY A 172 -1.96 -11.18 -2.05
N LEU A 173 -3.24 -11.03 -2.35
CA LEU A 173 -3.92 -9.75 -2.43
C LEU A 173 -5.06 -9.66 -1.43
N ALA A 174 -5.15 -8.55 -0.71
CA ALA A 174 -6.33 -8.17 0.04
C ALA A 174 -7.03 -7.01 -0.69
N LEU A 175 -8.34 -7.15 -0.85
CA LEU A 175 -9.21 -6.16 -1.49
C LEU A 175 -10.12 -5.54 -0.43
N ASP A 176 -10.25 -4.22 -0.46
CA ASP A 176 -11.18 -3.46 0.38
C ASP A 176 -12.62 -3.51 -0.15
N HIS A 177 -13.00 -4.65 -0.68
CA HIS A 177 -14.29 -4.90 -1.29
C HIS A 177 -14.81 -6.25 -0.85
N GLY A 178 -16.13 -6.40 -0.76
CA GLY A 178 -16.79 -7.65 -0.49
C GLY A 178 -17.98 -7.89 -1.40
N ALA A 179 -18.51 -9.09 -1.33
CA ALA A 179 -19.72 -9.48 -2.05
C ALA A 179 -20.90 -8.60 -1.66
N ARG A 180 -21.72 -8.26 -2.65
CA ARG A 180 -22.92 -7.42 -2.46
C ARG A 180 -24.19 -8.24 -2.38
N HIS A 181 -24.14 -9.53 -2.70
CA HIS A 181 -25.28 -10.43 -2.59
C HIS A 181 -25.20 -11.26 -1.30
N PRO A 182 -26.27 -11.40 -0.51
CA PRO A 182 -26.25 -12.09 0.78
C PRO A 182 -25.93 -13.59 0.67
N ASP A 183 -26.43 -14.24 -0.38
CA ASP A 183 -26.27 -15.68 -0.60
C ASP A 183 -25.01 -16.06 -1.37
N MET A 184 -24.09 -15.11 -1.57
CA MET A 184 -22.83 -15.38 -2.23
C MET A 184 -21.91 -16.22 -1.35
N PRO A 185 -21.21 -17.23 -1.89
CA PRO A 185 -20.29 -18.06 -1.10
C PRO A 185 -19.19 -17.18 -0.49
N LYS A 186 -19.00 -17.27 0.84
CA LYS A 186 -18.00 -16.45 1.56
C LYS A 186 -16.58 -17.01 1.53
N ARG A 187 -16.43 -18.25 1.11
CA ARG A 187 -15.16 -18.96 1.01
C ARG A 187 -15.15 -19.85 -0.22
N VAL A 188 -14.12 -19.74 -1.02
CA VAL A 188 -13.94 -20.48 -2.26
C VAL A 188 -12.52 -21.04 -2.28
N GLU A 189 -12.41 -22.37 -2.35
CA GLU A 189 -11.13 -23.07 -2.42
C GLU A 189 -10.81 -23.46 -3.86
N ASN A 190 -9.51 -23.59 -4.19
CA ASN A 190 -9.03 -23.88 -5.54
C ASN A 190 -9.72 -23.00 -6.60
N ALA A 191 -9.68 -21.70 -6.39
CA ALA A 191 -10.44 -20.73 -7.16
C ALA A 191 -9.75 -20.38 -8.49
N PHE A 192 -10.47 -20.59 -9.58
CA PHE A 192 -10.13 -19.98 -10.88
C PHE A 192 -10.66 -18.55 -10.88
N ILE A 193 -9.80 -17.59 -11.20
CA ILE A 193 -10.09 -16.16 -11.09
C ILE A 193 -10.21 -15.56 -12.49
N LEU A 194 -11.40 -15.08 -12.82
CA LEU A 194 -11.66 -14.32 -14.04
C LEU A 194 -11.62 -12.83 -13.73
N THR A 195 -10.65 -12.14 -14.31
CA THR A 195 -10.44 -10.70 -14.15
C THR A 195 -11.10 -9.98 -15.34
N LEU A 196 -12.11 -9.15 -15.07
CA LEU A 196 -12.93 -8.50 -16.10
C LEU A 196 -12.87 -6.97 -16.00
N ASN A 197 -12.94 -6.33 -17.16
CA ASN A 197 -13.19 -4.89 -17.30
C ASN A 197 -14.41 -4.66 -18.21
N VAL A 198 -15.49 -5.40 -17.96
CA VAL A 198 -16.72 -5.40 -18.77
C VAL A 198 -17.91 -4.98 -17.92
N SER A 199 -18.72 -4.07 -18.41
CA SER A 199 -19.99 -3.74 -17.74
C SER A 199 -20.96 -4.93 -17.84
N LEU A 200 -21.38 -5.39 -16.66
CA LEU A 200 -22.47 -6.36 -16.48
C LEU A 200 -23.67 -5.67 -15.81
N GLU A 201 -23.77 -4.37 -15.98
CA GLU A 201 -24.91 -3.54 -15.60
C GLU A 201 -25.73 -3.24 -16.83
N TYR A 202 -27.03 -3.09 -16.63
CA TYR A 202 -27.90 -2.51 -17.60
C TYR A 202 -27.59 -1.01 -17.70
N GLU A 203 -26.80 -0.62 -18.68
CA GLU A 203 -26.50 0.79 -18.96
C GLU A 203 -27.55 1.36 -19.88
N LYS A 204 -28.31 2.36 -19.42
CA LYS A 204 -28.97 3.28 -20.34
C LYS A 204 -27.88 3.94 -21.17
N SER A 205 -28.00 3.88 -22.49
CA SER A 205 -27.07 4.58 -23.38
C SER A 205 -26.98 6.05 -22.95
N GLU A 206 -25.85 6.48 -22.41
CA GLU A 206 -25.61 7.88 -22.02
C GLU A 206 -25.49 8.82 -23.23
N VAL A 207 -25.44 8.28 -24.42
CA VAL A 207 -25.45 9.08 -25.62
C VAL A 207 -26.89 9.60 -25.79
N ASN A 208 -27.04 10.92 -25.94
CA ASN A 208 -28.26 11.62 -26.35
C ASN A 208 -28.74 11.17 -27.74
N SER A 209 -28.75 9.88 -28.00
CA SER A 209 -29.52 9.29 -29.10
C SER A 209 -30.97 9.24 -28.67
N GLY A 210 -31.69 10.29 -28.99
CA GLY A 210 -33.12 10.30 -28.86
C GLY A 210 -33.67 9.20 -29.74
N PHE A 211 -33.84 8.00 -29.17
CA PHE A 211 -34.67 6.99 -29.83
C PHE A 211 -36.13 7.46 -29.76
N TYR A 212 -36.66 7.88 -30.87
CA TYR A 212 -38.08 8.20 -31.02
C TYR A 212 -38.83 6.88 -31.17
N TYR A 213 -39.58 6.53 -30.13
CA TYR A 213 -40.47 5.37 -30.17
C TYR A 213 -41.82 5.81 -30.72
N SER A 214 -42.32 5.10 -31.69
CA SER A 214 -43.66 5.32 -32.24
C SER A 214 -44.72 4.47 -31.53
N SER A 215 -44.31 3.46 -30.73
CA SER A 215 -45.24 2.61 -29.98
C SER A 215 -44.61 2.07 -28.69
N ALA A 216 -45.45 1.69 -27.70
CA ALA A 216 -45.06 1.03 -26.48
C ALA A 216 -44.31 -0.30 -26.71
N ASP A 217 -44.78 -1.08 -27.71
CA ASP A 217 -44.19 -2.36 -28.09
C ASP A 217 -42.73 -2.25 -28.57
N GLN A 218 -42.37 -1.15 -29.24
CA GLN A 218 -41.00 -0.92 -29.67
C GLN A 218 -40.07 -0.64 -28.49
N ARG A 219 -40.59 0.05 -27.48
CA ARG A 219 -39.85 0.32 -26.24
C ARG A 219 -39.61 -0.96 -25.44
N GLU A 220 -40.61 -1.82 -25.31
CA GLU A 220 -40.47 -3.11 -24.62
C GLU A 220 -39.46 -4.03 -25.31
N LYS A 221 -39.52 -4.12 -26.64
CA LYS A 221 -38.56 -4.91 -27.44
C LYS A 221 -37.13 -4.41 -27.29
N LEU A 222 -36.89 -3.10 -27.17
CA LEU A 222 -35.56 -2.55 -26.93
C LEU A 222 -35.06 -2.94 -25.54
N VAL A 223 -35.88 -2.73 -24.51
CA VAL A 223 -35.54 -3.11 -23.13
C VAL A 223 -35.22 -4.61 -23.03
N GLU A 224 -35.99 -5.43 -23.75
CA GLU A 224 -35.76 -6.87 -23.78
C GLU A 224 -34.46 -7.22 -24.53
N SER A 225 -34.13 -6.54 -25.61
CA SER A 225 -32.90 -6.77 -26.36
C SER A 225 -31.67 -6.37 -25.57
N GLU A 226 -31.72 -5.28 -24.81
CA GLU A 226 -30.63 -4.83 -23.94
C GLU A 226 -30.40 -5.79 -22.75
N ARG A 227 -31.49 -6.34 -22.18
CA ARG A 227 -31.38 -7.42 -21.19
C ARG A 227 -30.74 -8.67 -21.75
N ARG A 228 -31.17 -9.11 -22.93
CA ARG A 228 -30.60 -10.28 -23.61
C ARG A 228 -29.11 -10.13 -23.84
N PHE A 229 -28.63 -8.92 -24.13
CA PHE A 229 -27.22 -8.66 -24.33
C PHE A 229 -26.38 -8.89 -23.03
N VAL A 230 -26.91 -8.49 -21.87
CA VAL A 230 -26.24 -8.76 -20.57
C VAL A 230 -26.36 -10.24 -20.22
N ASP A 231 -27.52 -10.86 -20.46
CA ASP A 231 -27.74 -12.29 -20.19
C ASP A 231 -26.84 -13.18 -21.07
N ASP A 232 -26.58 -12.80 -22.31
CA ASP A 232 -25.64 -13.49 -23.19
C ASP A 232 -24.20 -13.43 -22.67
N LYS A 233 -23.79 -12.27 -22.16
CA LYS A 233 -22.49 -12.15 -21.49
C LYS A 233 -22.38 -13.08 -20.29
N LEU A 234 -23.41 -13.11 -19.45
CA LEU A 234 -23.44 -13.97 -18.26
C LEU A 234 -23.43 -15.45 -18.65
N ARG A 235 -24.15 -15.83 -19.69
CA ARG A 235 -24.16 -17.21 -20.20
C ARG A 235 -22.77 -17.67 -20.62
N LYS A 236 -22.02 -16.86 -21.37
CA LYS A 236 -20.64 -17.18 -21.75
C LYS A 236 -19.73 -17.38 -20.55
N ILE A 237 -19.87 -16.56 -19.52
CA ILE A 237 -19.12 -16.71 -18.27
C ILE A 237 -19.47 -18.02 -17.54
N VAL A 238 -20.76 -18.36 -17.49
CA VAL A 238 -21.22 -19.62 -16.87
C VAL A 238 -20.76 -20.84 -17.68
N GLU A 239 -20.74 -20.76 -19.01
CA GLU A 239 -20.20 -21.78 -19.89
C GLU A 239 -18.71 -22.02 -19.64
N LEU A 240 -17.89 -20.96 -19.54
CA LEU A 240 -16.48 -21.07 -19.16
C LEU A 240 -16.30 -21.73 -17.79
N LYS A 241 -17.12 -21.36 -16.80
CA LYS A 241 -17.08 -22.04 -15.50
C LYS A 241 -17.34 -23.53 -15.63
N LYS A 242 -18.35 -23.92 -16.39
CA LYS A 242 -18.72 -25.34 -16.59
C LYS A 242 -17.57 -26.10 -17.28
N GLU A 243 -16.90 -25.47 -18.24
CA GLU A 243 -15.75 -26.04 -18.94
C GLU A 243 -14.59 -26.30 -17.98
N VAL A 244 -14.22 -25.30 -17.12
CA VAL A 244 -13.02 -25.37 -16.27
C VAL A 244 -13.26 -26.14 -14.99
N CYS A 245 -14.40 -25.91 -14.34
CA CYS A 245 -14.71 -26.55 -13.04
C CYS A 245 -15.46 -27.89 -13.22
N GLY A 246 -16.18 -28.06 -14.33
CA GLY A 246 -17.04 -29.22 -14.52
C GLY A 246 -18.04 -29.38 -13.38
N ASN A 247 -18.19 -30.61 -12.89
CA ASN A 247 -19.00 -30.94 -11.72
C ASN A 247 -18.15 -31.19 -10.45
N ASP A 248 -16.89 -30.78 -10.45
CA ASP A 248 -16.00 -30.98 -9.30
C ASP A 248 -16.31 -29.95 -8.20
N PRO A 249 -16.85 -30.35 -7.05
CA PRO A 249 -17.18 -29.45 -5.95
C PRO A 249 -15.93 -28.82 -5.29
N LYS A 250 -14.74 -29.36 -5.57
CA LYS A 250 -13.47 -28.83 -5.04
C LYS A 250 -12.89 -27.67 -5.85
N LYS A 251 -13.46 -27.38 -7.00
CA LYS A 251 -13.02 -26.28 -7.88
C LYS A 251 -14.00 -25.11 -7.75
N GLY A 252 -13.45 -23.97 -7.35
CA GLY A 252 -14.22 -22.73 -7.25
C GLY A 252 -14.02 -21.81 -8.44
N PHE A 253 -14.94 -20.87 -8.62
CA PHE A 253 -14.84 -19.86 -9.66
C PHE A 253 -15.15 -18.47 -9.08
N VAL A 254 -14.26 -17.52 -9.34
CA VAL A 254 -14.31 -16.16 -8.81
C VAL A 254 -14.23 -15.17 -9.96
N ILE A 255 -15.09 -14.16 -9.92
CA ILE A 255 -15.05 -13.05 -10.87
C ILE A 255 -14.68 -11.78 -10.11
N ILE A 256 -13.68 -11.06 -10.61
CA ILE A 256 -13.30 -9.74 -10.10
C ILE A 256 -13.42 -8.75 -11.25
N ASN A 257 -14.44 -7.92 -11.18
CA ASN A 257 -14.78 -6.96 -12.24
C ASN A 257 -14.43 -5.53 -11.82
N GLN A 258 -13.78 -4.81 -12.71
CA GLN A 258 -13.50 -3.37 -12.54
C GLN A 258 -14.78 -2.52 -12.73
N LYS A 259 -15.67 -2.96 -13.62
CA LYS A 259 -16.96 -2.30 -13.87
C LYS A 259 -18.05 -2.80 -12.91
N GLY A 260 -19.24 -2.26 -13.04
CA GLY A 260 -20.38 -2.65 -12.24
C GLY A 260 -20.97 -4.01 -12.63
N ILE A 261 -21.68 -4.61 -11.71
CA ILE A 261 -22.51 -5.81 -11.89
C ILE A 261 -23.88 -5.51 -11.28
N ASP A 262 -24.90 -5.69 -12.05
CA ASP A 262 -26.30 -5.47 -11.69
C ASP A 262 -26.78 -6.50 -10.65
N PRO A 263 -27.70 -6.18 -9.74
CA PRO A 263 -28.27 -7.15 -8.80
C PRO A 263 -28.81 -8.40 -9.48
N LEU A 264 -29.54 -8.26 -10.61
CA LEU A 264 -30.06 -9.41 -11.37
C LEU A 264 -28.93 -10.29 -11.94
N SER A 265 -27.85 -9.66 -12.40
CA SER A 265 -26.67 -10.38 -12.86
C SER A 265 -25.97 -11.12 -11.73
N LEU A 266 -25.92 -10.51 -10.52
CA LEU A 266 -25.39 -11.16 -9.32
C LEU A 266 -26.22 -12.40 -8.93
N ASP A 267 -27.56 -12.33 -9.03
CA ASP A 267 -28.45 -13.48 -8.76
C ASP A 267 -28.12 -14.67 -9.67
N VAL A 268 -27.89 -14.41 -10.95
CA VAL A 268 -27.50 -15.46 -11.92
C VAL A 268 -26.15 -16.06 -11.55
N LEU A 269 -25.16 -15.25 -11.16
CA LEU A 269 -23.84 -15.71 -10.75
C LEU A 269 -23.91 -16.55 -9.47
N VAL A 270 -24.68 -16.10 -8.47
CA VAL A 270 -24.88 -16.83 -7.21
C VAL A 270 -25.55 -18.18 -7.44
N LYS A 271 -26.62 -18.26 -8.26
CA LYS A 271 -27.29 -19.53 -8.63
C LYS A 271 -26.33 -20.53 -9.28
N ASN A 272 -25.30 -20.04 -9.93
CA ASN A 272 -24.26 -20.87 -10.50
C ASN A 272 -23.03 -21.05 -9.55
N GLY A 273 -23.11 -20.65 -8.27
CA GLY A 273 -22.05 -20.79 -7.30
C GLY A 273 -20.75 -20.04 -7.67
N ILE A 274 -20.87 -18.86 -8.28
CA ILE A 274 -19.78 -18.00 -8.66
C ILE A 274 -19.65 -16.87 -7.64
N TYR A 275 -18.48 -16.70 -7.05
CA TYR A 275 -18.17 -15.54 -6.22
C TYR A 275 -17.82 -14.36 -7.10
N ALA A 276 -18.50 -13.22 -6.93
CA ALA A 276 -18.30 -12.06 -7.79
C ALA A 276 -18.08 -10.76 -7.00
N LEU A 277 -17.03 -10.04 -7.36
CA LEU A 277 -16.74 -8.69 -6.90
C LEU A 277 -16.94 -7.69 -8.03
N ARG A 278 -17.54 -6.56 -7.70
CA ARG A 278 -17.77 -5.46 -8.64
C ARG A 278 -16.97 -4.21 -8.25
N ARG A 279 -16.68 -3.35 -9.23
CA ARG A 279 -16.02 -2.05 -9.04
C ARG A 279 -14.67 -2.17 -8.33
N ALA A 280 -13.90 -3.21 -8.65
CA ALA A 280 -12.54 -3.34 -8.18
C ALA A 280 -11.67 -2.19 -8.70
N LYS A 281 -10.78 -1.67 -7.85
CA LYS A 281 -9.88 -0.57 -8.23
C LYS A 281 -8.94 -1.05 -9.34
N ARG A 282 -8.64 -0.17 -10.32
CA ARG A 282 -7.73 -0.49 -11.44
C ARG A 282 -6.39 -1.04 -10.97
N ARG A 283 -5.80 -0.45 -9.94
CA ARG A 283 -4.55 -0.91 -9.34
C ARG A 283 -4.64 -2.35 -8.82
N ASN A 284 -5.78 -2.74 -8.26
CA ASN A 284 -6.01 -4.11 -7.79
C ASN A 284 -6.12 -5.10 -8.95
N MET A 285 -6.67 -4.67 -10.10
CA MET A 285 -6.74 -5.49 -11.30
C MET A 285 -5.36 -5.81 -11.87
N GLU A 286 -4.47 -4.82 -11.92
CA GLU A 286 -3.08 -4.97 -12.36
C GLU A 286 -2.31 -5.93 -11.41
N ARG A 287 -2.52 -5.80 -10.11
CA ARG A 287 -1.90 -6.67 -9.12
C ARG A 287 -2.45 -8.09 -9.12
N LEU A 288 -3.75 -8.26 -9.37
CA LEU A 288 -4.34 -9.59 -9.48
C LEU A 288 -3.67 -10.44 -10.57
N GLN A 289 -3.35 -9.85 -11.72
CA GLN A 289 -2.63 -10.53 -12.79
C GLN A 289 -1.22 -10.96 -12.33
N LEU A 290 -0.54 -10.12 -11.56
CA LEU A 290 0.79 -10.42 -11.03
C LEU A 290 0.76 -11.46 -9.90
N VAL A 291 -0.33 -11.50 -9.12
CA VAL A 291 -0.51 -12.45 -8.02
C VAL A 291 -1.00 -13.79 -8.51
N CYS A 292 -2.10 -13.82 -9.25
CA CYS A 292 -2.81 -15.05 -9.61
C CYS A 292 -2.46 -15.57 -11.01
N GLY A 293 -1.76 -14.77 -11.80
CA GLY A 293 -1.64 -15.01 -13.24
C GLY A 293 -2.92 -14.64 -13.98
N GLY A 294 -3.03 -15.13 -15.22
CA GLY A 294 -4.15 -14.81 -16.11
C GLY A 294 -4.05 -13.41 -16.71
N THR A 295 -5.05 -13.02 -17.46
CA THR A 295 -5.11 -11.73 -18.15
C THR A 295 -6.48 -11.09 -17.98
N ALA A 296 -6.51 -9.77 -17.72
CA ALA A 296 -7.77 -9.03 -17.62
C ALA A 296 -8.43 -8.94 -19.01
N GLN A 297 -9.70 -9.33 -19.07
CA GLN A 297 -10.48 -9.34 -20.29
C GLN A 297 -11.35 -8.10 -20.40
N ASN A 298 -11.33 -7.48 -21.57
CA ASN A 298 -12.19 -6.33 -21.91
C ASN A 298 -13.46 -6.75 -22.69
N SER A 299 -13.53 -8.00 -23.12
CA SER A 299 -14.71 -8.63 -23.74
C SER A 299 -14.93 -10.01 -23.13
N VAL A 300 -16.14 -10.51 -23.26
CA VAL A 300 -16.52 -11.89 -22.90
C VAL A 300 -16.72 -12.78 -24.13
N ASP A 301 -16.38 -12.29 -25.32
CA ASP A 301 -16.66 -13.02 -26.57
C ASP A 301 -15.67 -14.17 -26.78
N ASP A 302 -14.40 -13.96 -26.43
CA ASP A 302 -13.30 -14.90 -26.67
C ASP A 302 -12.69 -15.39 -25.34
N LEU A 303 -13.53 -15.81 -24.39
CA LEU A 303 -13.07 -16.37 -23.13
C LEU A 303 -12.53 -17.78 -23.32
N THR A 304 -11.27 -17.98 -22.91
CA THR A 304 -10.61 -19.28 -22.91
C THR A 304 -10.10 -19.62 -21.51
N PRO A 305 -9.88 -20.90 -21.16
CA PRO A 305 -9.31 -21.28 -19.87
C PRO A 305 -7.95 -20.64 -19.56
N ASP A 306 -7.16 -20.32 -20.59
CA ASP A 306 -5.81 -19.73 -20.44
C ASP A 306 -5.80 -18.30 -19.89
N VAL A 307 -6.93 -17.59 -19.99
CA VAL A 307 -7.03 -16.23 -19.45
C VAL A 307 -7.30 -16.19 -17.95
N LEU A 308 -7.58 -17.36 -17.35
CA LEU A 308 -7.89 -17.46 -15.92
C LEU A 308 -6.62 -17.42 -15.06
N GLY A 309 -6.70 -16.67 -13.96
CA GLY A 309 -5.76 -16.80 -12.86
C GLY A 309 -6.17 -17.93 -11.90
N TRP A 310 -5.29 -18.26 -10.97
CA TRP A 310 -5.55 -19.28 -9.96
C TRP A 310 -5.10 -18.83 -8.55
N ALA A 311 -5.90 -19.17 -7.54
CA ALA A 311 -5.55 -19.04 -6.14
C ALA A 311 -6.08 -20.25 -5.35
N GLY A 312 -5.33 -20.70 -4.36
CA GLY A 312 -5.74 -21.80 -3.50
C GLY A 312 -6.95 -21.44 -2.63
N LEU A 313 -7.03 -20.17 -2.20
CA LEU A 313 -8.08 -19.72 -1.30
C LEU A 313 -8.50 -18.28 -1.60
N VAL A 314 -9.82 -18.09 -1.75
CA VAL A 314 -10.46 -16.76 -1.77
C VAL A 314 -11.55 -16.74 -0.72
N TYR A 315 -11.51 -15.75 0.19
CA TYR A 315 -12.54 -15.65 1.23
C TYR A 315 -12.87 -14.21 1.58
N GLU A 316 -14.10 -14.00 2.05
CA GLU A 316 -14.57 -12.71 2.55
C GLU A 316 -14.43 -12.67 4.08
N HIS A 317 -13.89 -11.56 4.57
CA HIS A 317 -13.86 -11.23 6.00
C HIS A 317 -14.61 -9.93 6.23
N GLN A 318 -15.62 -9.97 7.08
CA GLN A 318 -16.44 -8.82 7.43
C GLN A 318 -16.02 -8.24 8.79
N LEU A 319 -15.80 -6.93 8.83
CA LEU A 319 -15.49 -6.17 10.03
C LEU A 319 -16.50 -5.03 10.17
N GLY A 320 -17.51 -5.24 11.04
CA GLY A 320 -18.61 -4.29 11.14
C GLY A 320 -19.35 -4.15 9.81
N GLU A 321 -19.37 -2.95 9.25
CA GLU A 321 -19.97 -2.67 7.94
C GLU A 321 -18.99 -2.86 6.78
N GLU A 322 -17.69 -2.92 7.04
CA GLU A 322 -16.66 -3.08 6.03
C GLU A 322 -16.43 -4.56 5.69
N LYS A 323 -16.25 -4.83 4.42
CA LYS A 323 -16.00 -6.17 3.87
C LYS A 323 -14.68 -6.18 3.12
N TYR A 324 -13.87 -7.19 3.41
CA TYR A 324 -12.58 -7.41 2.79
C TYR A 324 -12.56 -8.77 2.11
N THR A 325 -11.98 -8.85 0.94
CA THR A 325 -11.76 -10.12 0.25
C THR A 325 -10.28 -10.41 0.18
N PHE A 326 -9.91 -11.60 0.63
CA PHE A 326 -8.54 -12.09 0.64
C PHE A 326 -8.37 -13.13 -0.45
N VAL A 327 -7.27 -13.02 -1.18
CA VAL A 327 -6.83 -13.97 -2.20
C VAL A 327 -5.47 -14.50 -1.74
N GLU A 328 -5.43 -15.75 -1.30
CA GLU A 328 -4.28 -16.37 -0.65
C GLU A 328 -3.92 -17.72 -1.30
N ASP A 329 -2.84 -18.34 -0.84
CA ASP A 329 -2.33 -19.63 -1.35
C ASP A 329 -2.02 -19.61 -2.84
N VAL A 330 -1.32 -18.57 -3.26
CA VAL A 330 -0.86 -18.40 -4.64
C VAL A 330 0.53 -18.97 -4.78
N LYS A 331 0.83 -19.64 -5.90
CA LYS A 331 2.09 -20.38 -6.12
C LYS A 331 3.33 -19.47 -6.16
N ASP A 332 3.25 -18.33 -6.83
CA ASP A 332 4.37 -17.39 -7.01
C ASP A 332 3.85 -15.95 -7.07
N PRO A 333 3.52 -15.36 -5.92
CA PRO A 333 2.94 -14.02 -5.88
C PRO A 333 4.01 -12.97 -6.16
N LYS A 334 3.93 -12.32 -7.33
CA LYS A 334 4.80 -11.18 -7.69
C LYS A 334 4.33 -9.85 -7.06
N SER A 335 3.28 -9.87 -6.30
CA SER A 335 2.79 -8.77 -5.48
C SER A 335 2.23 -9.33 -4.18
N VAL A 336 2.43 -8.62 -3.08
CA VAL A 336 2.01 -9.04 -1.75
C VAL A 336 1.32 -7.89 -1.02
N THR A 337 0.56 -8.21 0.03
CA THR A 337 -0.12 -7.22 0.85
C THR A 337 0.36 -7.29 2.29
N LEU A 338 0.80 -6.15 2.83
CA LEU A 338 1.03 -5.97 4.25
C LEU A 338 -0.24 -5.40 4.89
N LEU A 339 -0.92 -6.20 5.69
CA LEU A 339 -2.13 -5.82 6.39
C LEU A 339 -1.75 -5.24 7.76
N ILE A 340 -1.81 -3.92 7.87
CA ILE A 340 -1.53 -3.19 9.11
C ILE A 340 -2.81 -3.07 9.91
N LYS A 341 -2.79 -3.60 11.13
CA LYS A 341 -3.88 -3.52 12.09
C LYS A 341 -3.52 -2.63 13.27
N GLY A 342 -4.52 -2.05 13.89
CA GLY A 342 -4.32 -1.23 15.07
C GLY A 342 -5.62 -0.73 15.67
N PRO A 343 -5.61 -0.32 16.95
CA PRO A 343 -6.80 0.13 17.67
C PRO A 343 -7.30 1.50 17.19
N ASN A 344 -6.40 2.32 16.67
CA ASN A 344 -6.72 3.67 16.21
C ASN A 344 -5.89 4.07 14.99
N THR A 345 -6.32 5.12 14.31
CA THR A 345 -5.71 5.64 13.08
C THR A 345 -4.28 6.13 13.30
N HIS A 346 -3.97 6.71 14.46
CA HIS A 346 -2.63 7.24 14.78
C HIS A 346 -1.60 6.12 14.88
N THR A 347 -1.92 5.04 15.59
CA THR A 347 -1.05 3.85 15.67
C THR A 347 -0.85 3.21 14.29
N ILE A 348 -1.92 3.09 13.51
CA ILE A 348 -1.85 2.54 12.15
C ILE A 348 -0.95 3.39 11.26
N MET A 349 -1.04 4.72 11.33
CA MET A 349 -0.17 5.63 10.57
C MET A 349 1.29 5.48 10.97
N GLN A 350 1.58 5.47 12.28
CA GLN A 350 2.94 5.27 12.79
C GLN A 350 3.55 3.95 12.30
N ILE A 351 2.80 2.86 12.35
CA ILE A 351 3.26 1.56 11.85
C ILE A 351 3.45 1.62 10.32
N THR A 352 2.55 2.28 9.60
CA THR A 352 2.65 2.43 8.14
C THR A 352 3.94 3.14 7.73
N ASP A 353 4.28 4.22 8.40
CA ASP A 353 5.49 5.00 8.10
C ASP A 353 6.73 4.17 8.44
N ALA A 354 6.78 3.53 9.61
CA ALA A 354 7.87 2.64 9.98
C ALA A 354 8.06 1.45 9.01
N VAL A 355 6.96 0.85 8.55
CA VAL A 355 6.99 -0.25 7.56
C VAL A 355 7.53 0.22 6.21
N ARG A 356 7.14 1.41 5.74
CA ARG A 356 7.68 1.97 4.49
C ARG A 356 9.19 2.16 4.55
N ASP A 357 9.68 2.67 5.66
CA ASP A 357 11.12 2.89 5.84
C ASP A 357 11.87 1.57 5.98
N GLY A 358 11.30 0.58 6.70
CA GLY A 358 11.86 -0.76 6.77
C GLY A 358 11.94 -1.44 5.39
N LEU A 359 10.88 -1.34 4.58
CA LEU A 359 10.87 -1.85 3.20
C LEU A 359 11.94 -1.17 2.34
N ARG A 360 12.09 0.14 2.46
CA ARG A 360 13.09 0.93 1.73
C ARG A 360 14.51 0.55 2.15
N SER A 361 14.76 0.39 3.44
CA SER A 361 16.07 -0.01 3.98
C SER A 361 16.49 -1.40 3.47
N VAL A 362 15.57 -2.37 3.47
CA VAL A 362 15.82 -3.71 2.93
C VAL A 362 16.04 -3.67 1.42
N TYR A 363 15.22 -2.90 0.68
CA TYR A 363 15.39 -2.70 -0.77
C TYR A 363 16.78 -2.17 -1.10
N ASN A 364 17.22 -1.10 -0.41
CA ASN A 364 18.52 -0.48 -0.66
C ASN A 364 19.66 -1.46 -0.37
N MET A 365 19.55 -2.26 0.70
CA MET A 365 20.52 -3.29 0.99
C MET A 365 20.62 -4.34 -0.14
N MET A 366 19.50 -4.73 -0.72
CA MET A 366 19.49 -5.70 -1.83
C MET A 366 20.06 -5.13 -3.12
N VAL A 367 19.83 -3.83 -3.39
CA VAL A 367 20.28 -3.16 -4.63
C VAL A 367 21.74 -2.72 -4.51
N ASP A 368 22.11 -2.05 -3.43
CA ASP A 368 23.41 -1.41 -3.26
C ASP A 368 24.45 -2.32 -2.59
N LYS A 369 24.02 -3.40 -1.95
CA LYS A 369 24.86 -4.37 -1.22
C LYS A 369 25.80 -3.73 -0.21
N SER A 370 25.36 -2.64 0.42
CA SER A 370 26.16 -1.83 1.33
C SER A 370 25.37 -1.34 2.54
N VAL A 371 26.01 -1.30 3.69
CA VAL A 371 25.46 -0.82 4.95
C VAL A 371 26.32 0.33 5.47
N GLY A 372 25.69 1.39 5.98
CA GLY A 372 26.39 2.44 6.74
C GLY A 372 26.81 1.88 8.12
N ARG A 373 28.05 2.11 8.52
CA ARG A 373 28.51 1.81 9.87
C ARG A 373 28.04 2.93 10.80
N GLN A 374 27.06 2.68 11.63
CA GLN A 374 26.84 3.53 12.81
C GLN A 374 28.01 3.28 13.77
N GLN A 375 28.77 4.32 14.12
CA GLN A 375 29.63 4.25 15.28
C GLN A 375 28.72 4.12 16.50
N GLY A 376 28.74 2.96 17.13
CA GLY A 376 28.22 2.85 18.48
C GLY A 376 28.96 3.86 19.38
N PRO A 377 28.40 4.26 20.53
CA PRO A 377 29.10 5.07 21.50
C PRO A 377 30.44 4.39 21.73
N GLY A 378 31.55 5.13 21.52
CA GLY A 378 32.89 4.64 21.78
C GLY A 378 32.95 4.05 23.18
N PRO A 379 33.81 3.04 23.41
CA PRO A 379 34.02 2.52 24.78
C PRO A 379 34.29 3.73 25.65
N GLY A 380 33.45 3.92 26.67
CA GLY A 380 33.59 5.04 27.59
C GLY A 380 35.05 5.15 28.04
N GLU A 381 35.61 6.34 27.89
CA GLU A 381 36.79 6.71 28.59
C GLU A 381 36.48 6.47 30.09
N GLY A 382 37.10 5.42 30.62
CA GLY A 382 36.96 5.07 32.01
C GLY A 382 37.45 6.23 32.87
N GLU A 383 36.68 6.51 33.87
CA GLU A 383 37.01 7.37 34.98
C GLU A 383 38.44 7.11 35.43
N GLY A 384 39.27 8.14 35.41
CA GLY A 384 40.51 8.29 36.10
C GLY A 384 40.46 9.57 36.94
#